data_73388baebed9388b980f2984fcddf12a
#
_entry.id   73388baebed9388b980f2984fcddf12a
#
_cell.length_a   1.000
_cell.length_b   1.000
_cell.length_c   1.000
_cell.angle_alpha   90.00
_cell.angle_beta   90.00
_cell.angle_gamma   90.00
#
_symmetry.space_group_name_H-M   'P 1'
#
loop_
_entity.id
_entity.type
_entity.pdbx_description
1 polymer ?
#
loop_
_entity_poly.entity_id
_entity_poly.type
_entity_poly.pdbx_seq_one_letter_code
_entity_poly.pdbx_strand_id
1 'polypeptide(L)'
;MVVRSFLLLQILLLTASCGSSQGPNFTLSGNNYTYNKISTGEKEQYAEAIKTKYQSILGNKNFSGQILVAKNGEIIFEDYKGYANYKTKDSLVAATPIHLASVSKTFTGMTALHLWEKDQLDLKASVDQYLPGFPYKNVNIEMLLSHRSGLPDYAYFLETKQYKSVRYKTKRGRWAKKLVLIKNSAPFRPGLYTNQDVLDFMIQRKPAIAANPDRVFRYCNTNYVLLALIIEKITGQDFPTYLQETIFKPLNMEHSFVMSQQNMDKYLPSYNAQMVPYQVEKYDMIYGDKNVYSTARDLYLWDKALTEGRFLQPTTLEMAYEPKSPTNKYWHNYGLGWRVLAKPNEEKLIYHNGWWHGNNTVFTRLVGQTATIIILGNRYNRAIYKGKEIAAVFTGKEDTTSLVE
;
A
#
# COMPACT_ATOMS: atom_id res chain seq x y z
N MET A 1 45.86 37.84 -65.58
CA MET A 1 44.59 37.03 -65.61
C MET A 1 44.50 36.29 -64.32
N VAL A 2 43.72 36.78 -63.38
CA VAL A 2 43.59 36.21 -62.04
C VAL A 2 42.14 35.75 -61.96
N VAL A 3 41.95 34.43 -61.84
CA VAL A 3 40.66 33.81 -61.67
C VAL A 3 40.38 33.73 -60.14
N ARG A 4 39.36 34.43 -59.68
CA ARG A 4 38.84 34.34 -58.28
C ARG A 4 37.81 33.24 -58.23
N SER A 5 38.11 32.19 -57.47
CA SER A 5 37.14 31.11 -57.07
C SER A 5 36.34 31.59 -55.87
N PHE A 6 35.01 31.69 -56.00
CA PHE A 6 34.10 31.91 -54.94
C PHE A 6 33.76 30.54 -54.26
N LEU A 7 34.12 30.39 -53.00
CA LEU A 7 33.67 29.30 -52.16
C LEU A 7 32.30 29.65 -51.53
N LEU A 8 31.25 28.96 -51.94
CA LEU A 8 29.95 29.05 -51.29
C LEU A 8 29.96 28.15 -50.05
N LEU A 9 29.87 28.78 -48.87
CA LEU A 9 29.70 28.10 -47.61
C LEU A 9 28.19 27.82 -47.41
N GLN A 10 27.76 26.56 -47.58
CA GLN A 10 26.42 26.15 -47.22
C GLN A 10 26.37 25.91 -45.70
N ILE A 11 25.66 26.80 -44.98
CA ILE A 11 25.32 26.61 -43.57
C ILE A 11 24.12 25.66 -43.52
N LEU A 12 24.37 24.43 -43.09
CA LEU A 12 23.32 23.47 -42.74
C LEU A 12 22.72 23.87 -41.38
N LEU A 13 21.54 24.47 -41.39
CA LEU A 13 20.72 24.64 -40.18
C LEU A 13 20.14 23.31 -39.78
N LEU A 14 20.74 22.66 -38.78
CA LEU A 14 20.13 21.55 -38.05
C LEU A 14 19.04 22.11 -37.14
N THR A 15 17.78 22.03 -37.58
CA THR A 15 16.62 22.22 -36.72
C THR A 15 16.52 21.01 -35.81
N ALA A 16 16.94 21.17 -34.56
CA ALA A 16 16.62 20.18 -33.50
C ALA A 16 15.11 20.19 -33.30
N SER A 17 14.43 19.23 -33.89
CA SER A 17 13.04 18.87 -33.53
C SER A 17 13.04 18.41 -32.09
N CYS A 18 12.56 19.23 -31.15
CA CYS A 18 12.12 18.78 -29.85
C CYS A 18 10.90 17.89 -30.05
N GLY A 19 11.15 16.59 -30.26
CA GLY A 19 10.14 15.58 -30.15
C GLY A 19 9.70 15.55 -28.71
N SER A 20 8.51 16.08 -28.40
CA SER A 20 7.79 15.76 -27.15
C SER A 20 7.65 14.24 -27.10
N SER A 21 8.39 13.59 -26.22
CA SER A 21 8.15 12.20 -25.87
C SER A 21 6.76 12.14 -25.22
N GLN A 22 5.74 11.87 -26.02
CA GLN A 22 4.46 11.41 -25.48
C GLN A 22 4.79 10.13 -24.73
N GLY A 23 4.65 10.16 -23.40
CA GLY A 23 4.70 8.96 -22.57
C GLY A 23 3.71 7.93 -23.12
N PRO A 24 3.92 6.64 -22.84
CA PRO A 24 3.07 5.60 -23.38
C PRO A 24 1.60 5.90 -23.05
N ASN A 25 0.76 6.03 -24.07
CA ASN A 25 -0.68 6.16 -23.92
C ASN A 25 -1.18 4.89 -23.21
N PHE A 26 -1.41 4.99 -21.90
CA PHE A 26 -1.96 3.91 -21.11
C PHE A 26 -3.45 3.80 -21.41
N THR A 27 -3.83 2.80 -22.20
CA THR A 27 -5.23 2.50 -22.49
C THR A 27 -5.70 1.43 -21.50
N LEU A 28 -6.59 1.81 -20.60
CA LEU A 28 -7.28 0.84 -19.74
C LEU A 28 -8.08 -0.11 -20.63
N SER A 29 -7.95 -1.42 -20.43
CA SER A 29 -8.75 -2.40 -21.15
C SER A 29 -10.22 -2.24 -20.77
N GLY A 30 -11.09 -2.00 -21.74
CA GLY A 30 -12.53 -1.92 -21.50
C GLY A 30 -13.13 -3.33 -21.46
N ASN A 31 -13.30 -3.92 -20.29
CA ASN A 31 -14.19 -5.05 -20.12
C ASN A 31 -15.61 -4.54 -19.89
N ASN A 32 -16.59 -5.10 -20.58
CA ASN A 32 -18.02 -4.80 -20.39
C ASN A 32 -18.52 -5.45 -19.09
N TYR A 33 -17.98 -5.01 -17.93
CA TYR A 33 -18.47 -5.50 -16.64
C TYR A 33 -19.83 -4.87 -16.35
N THR A 34 -20.82 -5.70 -16.07
CA THR A 34 -22.19 -5.23 -15.76
C THR A 34 -22.49 -5.51 -14.30
N TYR A 35 -22.77 -4.45 -13.56
CA TYR A 35 -23.22 -4.57 -12.18
C TYR A 35 -24.70 -4.96 -12.11
N ASN A 36 -25.05 -5.80 -11.15
CA ASN A 36 -26.43 -6.06 -10.82
C ASN A 36 -27.08 -4.78 -10.28
N LYS A 37 -28.27 -4.47 -10.74
CA LYS A 37 -29.03 -3.32 -10.23
C LYS A 37 -29.45 -3.55 -8.78
N ILE A 38 -29.38 -2.51 -7.98
CA ILE A 38 -29.92 -2.47 -6.61
C ILE A 38 -31.19 -1.64 -6.66
N SER A 39 -32.28 -2.14 -6.11
CA SER A 39 -33.50 -1.37 -5.96
C SER A 39 -33.33 -0.28 -4.91
N THR A 40 -34.11 0.80 -4.98
CA THR A 40 -34.10 1.89 -3.99
C THR A 40 -34.33 1.37 -2.58
N GLY A 41 -35.30 0.45 -2.39
CA GLY A 41 -35.60 -0.13 -1.09
C GLY A 41 -34.46 -0.97 -0.51
N GLU A 42 -33.79 -1.78 -1.35
CA GLU A 42 -32.58 -2.52 -0.91
C GLU A 42 -31.44 -1.58 -0.53
N LYS A 43 -31.25 -0.51 -1.31
CA LYS A 43 -30.21 0.49 -1.02
C LYS A 43 -30.44 1.17 0.33
N GLU A 44 -31.70 1.55 0.63
CA GLU A 44 -32.07 2.14 1.91
C GLU A 44 -31.88 1.15 3.09
N GLN A 45 -32.26 -0.13 2.92
CA GLN A 45 -32.06 -1.17 3.92
C GLN A 45 -30.56 -1.40 4.21
N TYR A 46 -29.73 -1.51 3.17
CA TYR A 46 -28.27 -1.62 3.34
C TYR A 46 -27.71 -0.37 4.03
N ALA A 47 -28.09 0.83 3.61
CA ALA A 47 -27.61 2.08 4.18
C ALA A 47 -27.88 2.16 5.69
N GLU A 48 -29.09 1.82 6.14
CA GLU A 48 -29.46 1.86 7.56
C GLU A 48 -28.73 0.78 8.37
N ALA A 49 -28.60 -0.46 7.82
CA ALA A 49 -27.85 -1.52 8.47
C ALA A 49 -26.34 -1.18 8.60
N ILE A 50 -25.74 -0.62 7.55
CA ILE A 50 -24.35 -0.16 7.55
C ILE A 50 -24.17 0.96 8.58
N LYS A 51 -25.05 1.97 8.58
CA LYS A 51 -25.02 3.08 9.53
C LYS A 51 -25.10 2.61 10.97
N THR A 52 -26.00 1.69 11.27
CA THR A 52 -26.13 1.08 12.60
C THR A 52 -24.85 0.36 13.02
N LYS A 53 -24.29 -0.45 12.13
CA LYS A 53 -23.03 -1.17 12.41
C LYS A 53 -21.86 -0.20 12.57
N TYR A 54 -21.74 0.78 11.70
CA TYR A 54 -20.71 1.84 11.78
C TYR A 54 -20.79 2.60 13.12
N GLN A 55 -22.01 3.01 13.54
CA GLN A 55 -22.19 3.68 14.82
C GLN A 55 -21.79 2.82 16.01
N SER A 56 -22.10 1.54 15.99
CA SER A 56 -21.69 0.60 17.06
C SER A 56 -20.17 0.44 17.14
N ILE A 57 -19.47 0.46 16.01
CA ILE A 57 -18.02 0.27 15.92
C ILE A 57 -17.26 1.58 16.22
N LEU A 58 -17.67 2.70 15.63
CA LEU A 58 -16.89 3.95 15.60
C LEU A 58 -17.65 5.17 16.18
N GLY A 59 -18.99 5.11 16.36
CA GLY A 59 -19.82 6.27 16.69
C GLY A 59 -19.36 7.05 17.92
N ASN A 60 -18.98 6.37 19.00
CA ASN A 60 -18.58 6.97 20.29
C ASN A 60 -17.07 6.85 20.57
N LYS A 61 -16.23 6.60 19.55
CA LYS A 61 -14.80 6.23 19.73
C LYS A 61 -13.82 7.25 19.17
N ASN A 62 -14.18 8.54 19.21
CA ASN A 62 -13.30 9.61 18.73
C ASN A 62 -12.78 9.36 17.30
N PHE A 63 -13.61 8.84 16.41
CA PHE A 63 -13.27 8.63 15.02
C PHE A 63 -13.03 9.98 14.32
N SER A 64 -11.93 10.07 13.60
CA SER A 64 -11.60 11.15 12.68
C SER A 64 -11.09 10.52 11.40
N GLY A 65 -11.82 10.70 10.31
CA GLY A 65 -11.54 10.00 9.06
C GLY A 65 -12.74 9.96 8.12
N GLN A 66 -12.63 9.05 7.16
CA GLN A 66 -13.61 8.79 6.11
C GLN A 66 -14.07 7.35 6.17
N ILE A 67 -15.34 7.10 5.92
CA ILE A 67 -15.88 5.78 5.62
C ILE A 67 -16.66 5.83 4.32
N LEU A 68 -16.52 4.81 3.50
CA LEU A 68 -17.32 4.57 2.30
C LEU A 68 -17.61 3.08 2.19
N VAL A 69 -18.86 2.74 1.94
CA VAL A 69 -19.31 1.38 1.66
C VAL A 69 -20.07 1.40 0.34
N ALA A 70 -19.65 0.54 -0.57
CA ALA A 70 -20.26 0.42 -1.90
C ALA A 70 -20.71 -1.02 -2.15
N LYS A 71 -21.71 -1.16 -3.02
CA LYS A 71 -22.22 -2.44 -3.53
C LYS A 71 -22.67 -2.29 -4.97
N ASN A 72 -22.35 -3.28 -5.80
CA ASN A 72 -22.75 -3.34 -7.20
C ASN A 72 -22.51 -2.02 -7.97
N GLY A 73 -21.33 -1.42 -7.76
CA GLY A 73 -20.94 -0.19 -8.46
C GLY A 73 -21.57 1.10 -7.95
N GLU A 74 -22.36 1.04 -6.85
CA GLU A 74 -23.01 2.21 -6.23
C GLU A 74 -22.50 2.45 -4.81
N ILE A 75 -22.31 3.71 -4.44
CA ILE A 75 -22.04 4.10 -3.06
C ILE A 75 -23.34 3.97 -2.27
N ILE A 76 -23.34 3.12 -1.23
CA ILE A 76 -24.49 2.87 -0.36
C ILE A 76 -24.46 3.79 0.86
N PHE A 77 -23.25 3.99 1.42
CA PHE A 77 -23.06 4.81 2.62
C PHE A 77 -21.68 5.47 2.59
N GLU A 78 -21.64 6.73 2.97
CA GLU A 78 -20.39 7.46 3.23
C GLU A 78 -20.56 8.47 4.36
N ASP A 79 -19.50 8.69 5.13
CA ASP A 79 -19.45 9.68 6.22
C ASP A 79 -18.03 10.22 6.40
N TYR A 80 -17.96 11.49 6.81
CA TYR A 80 -16.72 12.25 6.96
C TYR A 80 -16.73 12.94 8.32
N LYS A 81 -15.79 12.63 9.20
CA LYS A 81 -15.76 13.15 10.59
C LYS A 81 -14.38 13.64 11.00
N GLY A 82 -14.39 14.65 11.87
CA GLY A 82 -13.18 15.20 12.47
C GLY A 82 -12.51 16.26 11.61
N TYR A 83 -11.22 16.43 11.80
CA TYR A 83 -10.45 17.51 11.20
C TYR A 83 -9.26 16.97 10.40
N ALA A 84 -9.03 17.54 9.22
CA ALA A 84 -7.79 17.40 8.46
C ALA A 84 -6.63 18.05 9.22
N ASN A 85 -6.92 19.21 9.85
CA ASN A 85 -5.99 19.91 10.71
C ASN A 85 -6.68 20.34 12.02
N TYR A 86 -6.25 19.74 13.14
CA TYR A 86 -6.83 20.02 14.47
C TYR A 86 -6.48 21.40 15.00
N LYS A 87 -5.37 22.01 14.56
CA LYS A 87 -4.95 23.36 15.00
C LYS A 87 -5.81 24.44 14.36
N THR A 88 -6.04 24.36 13.05
CA THR A 88 -6.86 25.33 12.29
C THR A 88 -8.34 24.96 12.28
N LYS A 89 -8.69 23.74 12.74
CA LYS A 89 -10.04 23.17 12.70
C LYS A 89 -10.59 23.03 11.26
N ASP A 90 -9.70 22.81 10.29
CA ASP A 90 -10.12 22.50 8.92
C ASP A 90 -10.81 21.16 8.91
N SER A 91 -12.07 21.12 8.52
CA SER A 91 -12.88 19.91 8.51
C SER A 91 -12.34 18.89 7.53
N LEU A 92 -12.40 17.61 7.90
CA LEU A 92 -12.12 16.52 7.01
C LEU A 92 -13.32 16.33 6.07
N VAL A 93 -13.08 16.37 4.77
CA VAL A 93 -14.09 16.27 3.71
C VAL A 93 -13.74 15.17 2.71
N ALA A 94 -14.65 14.88 1.77
CA ALA A 94 -14.48 13.83 0.75
C ALA A 94 -13.17 13.96 -0.05
N ALA A 95 -12.72 15.19 -0.31
CA ALA A 95 -11.51 15.51 -1.05
C ALA A 95 -10.21 15.52 -0.20
N THR A 96 -10.31 15.29 1.13
CA THR A 96 -9.14 15.30 2.00
C THR A 96 -8.37 13.98 1.87
N PRO A 97 -7.15 13.95 1.32
CA PRO A 97 -6.38 12.72 1.22
C PRO A 97 -5.87 12.31 2.61
N ILE A 98 -5.94 11.01 2.88
CA ILE A 98 -5.42 10.39 4.11
C ILE A 98 -4.33 9.40 3.72
N HIS A 99 -3.27 9.36 4.52
CA HIS A 99 -2.17 8.40 4.34
C HIS A 99 -2.69 6.96 4.53
N LEU A 100 -2.57 6.14 3.50
CA LEU A 100 -3.12 4.79 3.46
C LEU A 100 -2.34 3.76 4.28
N ALA A 101 -1.15 4.13 4.75
CA ALA A 101 -0.24 3.20 5.40
C ALA A 101 -0.07 1.93 4.54
N SER A 102 -0.15 0.75 5.14
CA SER A 102 0.07 -0.51 4.40
C SER A 102 -1.00 -0.87 3.36
N VAL A 103 -2.13 -0.17 3.29
CA VAL A 103 -3.06 -0.32 2.15
C VAL A 103 -2.38 0.08 0.83
N SER A 104 -1.33 0.93 0.87
CA SER A 104 -0.48 1.26 -0.29
C SER A 104 0.11 0.04 -0.98
N LYS A 105 0.34 -1.06 -0.25
CA LYS A 105 0.86 -2.31 -0.81
C LYS A 105 -0.03 -2.92 -1.90
N THR A 106 -1.34 -2.63 -1.85
CA THR A 106 -2.27 -3.08 -2.88
C THR A 106 -1.95 -2.45 -4.23
N PHE A 107 -1.56 -1.17 -4.26
CA PHE A 107 -1.11 -0.50 -5.47
C PHE A 107 0.21 -1.09 -5.98
N THR A 108 1.21 -1.21 -5.09
CA THR A 108 2.53 -1.76 -5.46
C THR A 108 2.42 -3.19 -5.98
N GLY A 109 1.64 -4.04 -5.30
CA GLY A 109 1.45 -5.44 -5.69
C GLY A 109 0.73 -5.56 -7.02
N MET A 110 -0.36 -4.83 -7.21
CA MET A 110 -1.11 -4.87 -8.47
C MET A 110 -0.30 -4.27 -9.62
N THR A 111 0.51 -3.23 -9.38
CA THR A 111 1.43 -2.69 -10.38
C THR A 111 2.48 -3.73 -10.81
N ALA A 112 3.04 -4.47 -9.86
CA ALA A 112 3.97 -5.56 -10.19
C ALA A 112 3.30 -6.65 -11.04
N LEU A 113 2.07 -7.03 -10.70
CA LEU A 113 1.30 -7.99 -11.50
C LEU A 113 0.92 -7.45 -12.88
N HIS A 114 0.66 -6.15 -12.99
CA HIS A 114 0.40 -5.51 -14.29
C HIS A 114 1.63 -5.55 -15.20
N LEU A 115 2.84 -5.35 -14.65
CA LEU A 115 4.08 -5.54 -15.41
C LEU A 115 4.31 -7.01 -15.76
N TRP A 116 3.90 -7.94 -14.90
CA TRP A 116 3.93 -9.37 -15.20
C TRP A 116 2.97 -9.75 -16.35
N GLU A 117 1.74 -9.25 -16.37
CA GLU A 117 0.80 -9.44 -17.49
C GLU A 117 1.34 -8.93 -18.84
N LYS A 118 2.27 -7.98 -18.79
CA LYS A 118 2.93 -7.41 -19.98
C LYS A 118 4.27 -8.07 -20.33
N ASP A 119 4.59 -9.19 -19.73
CA ASP A 119 5.87 -9.90 -19.89
C ASP A 119 7.12 -9.04 -19.57
N GLN A 120 6.95 -7.96 -18.77
CA GLN A 120 8.02 -7.07 -18.35
C GLN A 120 8.63 -7.47 -16.99
N LEU A 121 7.92 -8.28 -16.21
CA LEU A 121 8.34 -8.79 -14.91
C LEU A 121 8.09 -10.29 -14.84
N ASP A 122 9.10 -11.07 -14.45
CA ASP A 122 8.93 -12.50 -14.16
C ASP A 122 8.82 -12.70 -12.64
N LEU A 123 7.68 -13.25 -12.18
CA LEU A 123 7.43 -13.53 -10.76
C LEU A 123 8.41 -14.56 -10.15
N LYS A 124 9.01 -15.40 -10.99
CA LYS A 124 9.97 -16.42 -10.55
C LYS A 124 11.43 -15.95 -10.63
N ALA A 125 11.67 -14.83 -11.30
CA ALA A 125 13.00 -14.25 -11.39
C ALA A 125 13.53 -13.84 -10.02
N SER A 126 14.82 -14.05 -9.80
CA SER A 126 15.51 -13.59 -8.59
C SER A 126 15.61 -12.06 -8.56
N VAL A 127 15.49 -11.48 -7.36
CA VAL A 127 15.53 -10.02 -7.15
C VAL A 127 16.82 -9.39 -7.70
N ASP A 128 17.95 -10.09 -7.62
CA ASP A 128 19.25 -9.59 -8.11
C ASP A 128 19.32 -9.43 -9.64
N GLN A 129 18.40 -10.02 -10.41
CA GLN A 129 18.28 -9.76 -11.85
C GLN A 129 17.79 -8.34 -12.13
N TYR A 130 16.94 -7.79 -11.29
CA TYR A 130 16.42 -6.43 -11.41
C TYR A 130 17.22 -5.41 -10.61
N LEU A 131 17.72 -5.81 -9.43
CA LEU A 131 18.49 -4.97 -8.51
C LEU A 131 19.92 -5.51 -8.35
N PRO A 132 20.86 -5.14 -9.24
CA PRO A 132 22.23 -5.63 -9.20
C PRO A 132 22.90 -5.40 -7.85
N GLY A 133 23.58 -6.41 -7.35
CA GLY A 133 24.24 -6.37 -6.04
C GLY A 133 23.36 -6.80 -4.86
N PHE A 134 22.06 -7.04 -5.06
CA PHE A 134 21.19 -7.56 -4.01
C PHE A 134 21.75 -8.88 -3.45
N PRO A 135 21.96 -8.99 -2.12
CA PRO A 135 22.83 -10.03 -1.57
C PRO A 135 22.17 -11.40 -1.34
N TYR A 136 20.85 -11.54 -1.55
CA TYR A 136 20.10 -12.77 -1.22
C TYR A 136 19.55 -13.45 -2.48
N LYS A 137 20.37 -14.33 -3.08
CA LYS A 137 20.12 -14.94 -4.41
C LYS A 137 18.88 -15.84 -4.50
N ASN A 138 18.39 -16.37 -3.38
CA ASN A 138 17.25 -17.30 -3.35
C ASN A 138 15.91 -16.60 -3.08
N VAL A 139 15.83 -15.29 -3.27
CA VAL A 139 14.62 -14.50 -3.10
C VAL A 139 14.11 -14.06 -4.47
N ASN A 140 12.89 -14.45 -4.82
CA ASN A 140 12.23 -14.06 -6.06
C ASN A 140 11.09 -13.05 -5.84
N ILE A 141 10.52 -12.56 -6.92
CA ILE A 141 9.48 -11.53 -6.89
C ILE A 141 8.20 -12.03 -6.20
N GLU A 142 7.77 -13.27 -6.46
CA GLU A 142 6.57 -13.84 -5.82
C GLU A 142 6.74 -13.92 -4.29
N MET A 143 7.93 -14.23 -3.81
CA MET A 143 8.25 -14.22 -2.38
C MET A 143 8.18 -12.83 -1.75
N LEU A 144 8.54 -11.77 -2.49
CA LEU A 144 8.35 -10.40 -2.04
C LEU A 144 6.86 -10.07 -1.93
N LEU A 145 6.08 -10.34 -2.98
CA LEU A 145 4.65 -10.06 -3.05
C LEU A 145 3.85 -10.77 -1.95
N SER A 146 4.26 -11.99 -1.59
CA SER A 146 3.56 -12.86 -0.63
C SER A 146 4.13 -12.83 0.80
N HIS A 147 5.10 -11.96 1.07
CA HIS A 147 5.80 -11.89 2.37
C HIS A 147 6.45 -13.22 2.81
N ARG A 148 6.97 -13.99 1.83
CA ARG A 148 7.66 -15.26 2.05
C ARG A 148 9.18 -15.17 1.79
N SER A 149 9.70 -13.96 1.54
CA SER A 149 11.12 -13.72 1.27
C SER A 149 12.06 -14.05 2.44
N GLY A 150 11.55 -13.98 3.68
CA GLY A 150 12.35 -14.10 4.89
C GLY A 150 13.31 -12.94 5.14
N LEU A 151 13.24 -11.86 4.36
CA LEU A 151 14.10 -10.69 4.52
C LEU A 151 13.89 -9.99 5.87
N PRO A 152 14.90 -9.32 6.42
CA PRO A 152 14.75 -8.45 7.57
C PRO A 152 13.99 -7.18 7.19
N ASP A 153 13.20 -6.64 8.13
CA ASP A 153 12.48 -5.37 7.91
C ASP A 153 13.42 -4.18 8.08
N TYR A 154 13.35 -3.21 7.17
CA TYR A 154 14.25 -2.04 7.13
C TYR A 154 14.18 -1.20 8.42
N ALA A 155 13.03 -1.15 9.07
CA ALA A 155 12.88 -0.42 10.33
C ALA A 155 13.76 -0.96 11.46
N TYR A 156 14.25 -2.20 11.34
CA TYR A 156 15.16 -2.79 12.33
C TYR A 156 16.63 -2.64 11.98
N PHE A 157 16.99 -2.57 10.69
CA PHE A 157 18.41 -2.57 10.32
C PHE A 157 18.94 -1.18 9.94
N LEU A 158 18.15 -0.29 9.38
CA LEU A 158 18.61 1.09 9.09
C LEU A 158 18.97 1.88 10.34
N GLU A 159 18.37 1.52 11.46
CA GLU A 159 18.79 1.93 12.79
C GLU A 159 19.41 0.73 13.49
N THR A 160 20.71 0.74 13.60
CA THR A 160 21.40 -0.24 14.43
C THR A 160 21.05 -0.02 15.91
N LYS A 161 19.84 -0.45 16.29
CA LYS A 161 19.50 -0.58 17.71
C LYS A 161 20.31 -1.75 18.27
N GLN A 162 21.41 -1.46 18.94
CA GLN A 162 22.16 -2.50 19.62
C GLN A 162 21.44 -2.86 20.92
N TYR A 163 21.12 -4.15 21.06
CA TYR A 163 20.53 -4.66 22.30
C TYR A 163 21.56 -5.53 23.01
N LYS A 164 21.73 -5.33 24.32
CA LYS A 164 22.45 -6.29 25.17
C LYS A 164 21.46 -7.13 25.98
N SER A 165 21.78 -8.41 26.11
CA SER A 165 21.05 -9.29 27.01
C SER A 165 21.50 -8.98 28.46
N VAL A 166 20.57 -8.52 29.28
CA VAL A 166 20.81 -8.27 30.70
C VAL A 166 20.03 -9.30 31.53
N ARG A 167 20.75 -9.93 32.45
CA ARG A 167 20.12 -10.82 33.44
C ARG A 167 19.46 -9.97 34.53
N TYR A 168 18.25 -10.32 34.93
CA TYR A 168 17.56 -9.69 36.04
C TYR A 168 16.78 -10.74 36.86
N LYS A 169 16.54 -10.47 38.14
CA LYS A 169 15.67 -11.30 38.98
C LYS A 169 14.20 -10.87 38.77
N THR A 170 13.35 -11.82 38.45
CA THR A 170 11.89 -11.60 38.41
C THR A 170 11.36 -11.34 39.83
N LYS A 171 10.13 -10.83 39.96
CA LYS A 171 9.45 -10.67 41.26
C LYS A 171 9.35 -11.98 42.04
N ARG A 172 9.44 -13.12 41.38
CA ARG A 172 9.43 -14.48 42.00
C ARG A 172 10.84 -15.02 42.27
N GLY A 173 11.87 -14.17 42.27
CA GLY A 173 13.25 -14.53 42.58
C GLY A 173 14.00 -15.33 41.49
N ARG A 174 13.36 -15.67 40.35
CA ARG A 174 13.98 -16.41 39.25
C ARG A 174 14.82 -15.50 38.36
N TRP A 175 15.97 -15.98 37.91
CA TRP A 175 16.77 -15.28 36.92
C TRP A 175 16.11 -15.37 35.53
N ALA A 176 15.96 -14.23 34.86
CA ALA A 176 15.51 -14.10 33.49
C ALA A 176 16.44 -13.20 32.70
N LYS A 177 16.39 -13.27 31.37
CA LYS A 177 17.12 -12.38 30.48
C LYS A 177 16.12 -11.42 29.84
N LYS A 178 16.48 -10.15 29.71
CA LYS A 178 15.78 -9.17 28.89
C LYS A 178 16.76 -8.48 27.94
N LEU A 179 16.30 -8.12 26.74
CA LEU A 179 17.04 -7.27 25.84
C LEU A 179 16.86 -5.80 26.28
N VAL A 180 17.97 -5.13 26.54
CA VAL A 180 17.99 -3.70 26.87
C VAL A 180 18.68 -2.97 25.74
N LEU A 181 18.04 -1.93 25.23
CA LEU A 181 18.61 -1.07 24.19
C LEU A 181 19.92 -0.45 24.69
N ILE A 182 21.02 -0.71 24.01
CA ILE A 182 22.26 -0.01 24.21
C ILE A 182 22.26 1.17 23.25
N LYS A 183 22.14 2.37 23.75
CA LYS A 183 22.26 3.65 23.06
C LYS A 183 22.32 3.58 21.53
N ASN A 184 21.48 4.33 20.84
CA ASN A 184 21.40 4.35 19.37
C ASN A 184 22.81 4.43 18.75
N SER A 185 23.17 3.46 17.96
CA SER A 185 24.29 3.60 17.04
C SER A 185 23.96 4.68 16.01
N ALA A 186 24.99 5.28 15.43
CA ALA A 186 24.83 6.30 14.41
C ALA A 186 23.90 5.80 13.28
N PRO A 187 22.99 6.64 12.77
CA PRO A 187 22.16 6.30 11.62
C PRO A 187 23.04 5.96 10.42
N PHE A 188 22.53 5.16 9.49
CA PHE A 188 23.26 4.79 8.26
C PHE A 188 23.71 6.04 7.49
N ARG A 189 22.85 7.05 7.44
CA ARG A 189 23.17 8.42 7.03
C ARG A 189 22.27 9.44 7.75
N PRO A 190 22.62 10.73 7.79
CA PRO A 190 21.73 11.75 8.31
C PRO A 190 20.53 12.00 7.37
N GLY A 191 19.44 12.51 7.93
CA GLY A 191 18.25 12.95 7.20
C GLY A 191 17.21 11.84 6.95
N LEU A 192 16.36 12.08 5.99
CA LEU A 192 15.27 11.18 5.61
C LEU A 192 15.79 10.05 4.72
N TYR A 193 15.39 8.82 5.00
CA TYR A 193 15.76 7.65 4.21
C TYR A 193 14.87 7.53 2.96
N THR A 194 15.47 7.01 1.88
CA THR A 194 14.82 6.66 0.62
C THR A 194 14.80 5.14 0.43
N ASN A 195 14.09 4.68 -0.60
CA ASN A 195 14.11 3.27 -1.01
C ASN A 195 15.53 2.81 -1.38
N GLN A 196 16.30 3.69 -2.04
CA GLN A 196 17.69 3.37 -2.41
C GLN A 196 18.57 3.17 -1.19
N ASP A 197 18.39 3.92 -0.10
CA ASP A 197 19.15 3.72 1.14
C ASP A 197 18.89 2.35 1.76
N VAL A 198 17.66 1.82 1.63
CA VAL A 198 17.33 0.46 2.07
C VAL A 198 18.14 -0.57 1.29
N LEU A 199 18.17 -0.46 -0.04
CA LEU A 199 18.93 -1.37 -0.90
C LEU A 199 20.44 -1.23 -0.66
N ASP A 200 20.96 -0.01 -0.59
CA ASP A 200 22.39 0.27 -0.35
C ASP A 200 22.87 -0.32 0.98
N PHE A 201 22.06 -0.17 2.04
CA PHE A 201 22.37 -0.80 3.32
C PHE A 201 22.44 -2.33 3.19
N MET A 202 21.45 -2.93 2.50
CA MET A 202 21.41 -4.38 2.30
C MET A 202 22.62 -4.87 1.53
N ILE A 203 23.06 -4.16 0.49
CA ILE A 203 24.26 -4.49 -0.31
C ILE A 203 25.53 -4.38 0.54
N GLN A 204 25.69 -3.28 1.28
CA GLN A 204 26.91 -2.98 2.03
C GLN A 204 27.04 -3.81 3.31
N ARG A 205 25.94 -4.02 4.03
CA ARG A 205 25.94 -4.59 5.38
C ARG A 205 25.41 -6.02 5.46
N LYS A 206 24.68 -6.47 4.44
CA LYS A 206 24.12 -7.83 4.35
C LYS A 206 23.44 -8.28 5.65
N PRO A 207 22.44 -7.53 6.17
CA PRO A 207 21.81 -7.88 7.44
C PRO A 207 21.29 -9.32 7.40
N ALA A 208 21.40 -10.01 8.55
CA ALA A 208 21.02 -11.42 8.63
C ALA A 208 19.57 -11.63 8.20
N ILE A 209 19.32 -12.65 7.39
CA ILE A 209 17.99 -13.07 6.97
C ILE A 209 17.14 -13.47 8.20
N ALA A 210 15.89 -13.07 8.23
CA ALA A 210 15.00 -13.26 9.37
C ALA A 210 14.34 -14.66 9.38
N ALA A 211 14.22 -15.28 8.20
CA ALA A 211 13.76 -16.66 8.01
C ALA A 211 14.25 -17.18 6.66
N ASN A 212 14.30 -18.52 6.49
CA ASN A 212 14.63 -19.09 5.18
C ASN A 212 13.56 -18.70 4.14
N PRO A 213 13.94 -18.29 2.92
CA PRO A 213 13.02 -17.97 1.84
C PRO A 213 12.04 -19.11 1.58
N ASP A 214 10.79 -18.75 1.31
CA ASP A 214 9.67 -19.63 0.99
C ASP A 214 9.28 -20.66 2.08
N ARG A 215 9.80 -20.58 3.29
CA ARG A 215 9.46 -21.52 4.38
C ARG A 215 8.28 -21.06 5.23
N VAL A 216 8.23 -19.77 5.54
CA VAL A 216 7.19 -19.21 6.43
C VAL A 216 6.71 -17.87 5.91
N PHE A 217 5.45 -17.56 6.20
CA PHE A 217 4.94 -16.20 6.06
C PHE A 217 5.57 -15.32 7.15
N ARG A 218 6.19 -14.22 6.74
CA ARG A 218 6.71 -13.20 7.65
C ARG A 218 6.50 -11.83 7.03
N TYR A 219 5.50 -11.10 7.52
CA TYR A 219 5.22 -9.75 7.04
C TYR A 219 6.48 -8.87 7.14
N CYS A 220 6.88 -8.25 6.03
CA CYS A 220 8.13 -7.49 5.92
C CYS A 220 7.95 -6.31 4.96
N ASN A 221 8.13 -5.09 5.46
CA ASN A 221 7.98 -3.88 4.64
C ASN A 221 9.07 -3.74 3.58
N THR A 222 10.30 -4.22 3.86
CA THR A 222 11.41 -4.23 2.91
C THR A 222 11.02 -4.85 1.56
N ASN A 223 10.15 -5.86 1.57
CA ASN A 223 9.69 -6.49 0.33
C ASN A 223 9.07 -5.50 -0.65
N TYR A 224 8.21 -4.62 -0.15
CA TYR A 224 7.47 -3.67 -0.98
C TYR A 224 8.29 -2.43 -1.35
N VAL A 225 9.28 -2.10 -0.53
CA VAL A 225 10.33 -1.12 -0.88
C VAL A 225 11.13 -1.60 -2.08
N LEU A 226 11.55 -2.87 -2.07
CA LEU A 226 12.28 -3.49 -3.18
C LEU A 226 11.41 -3.63 -4.43
N LEU A 227 10.11 -3.99 -4.28
CA LEU A 227 9.18 -4.03 -5.41
C LEU A 227 9.03 -2.66 -6.08
N ALA A 228 8.97 -1.57 -5.31
CA ALA A 228 8.92 -0.22 -5.88
C ALA A 228 10.19 0.09 -6.68
N LEU A 229 11.40 -0.23 -6.17
CA LEU A 229 12.66 -0.07 -6.91
C LEU A 229 12.72 -0.94 -8.18
N ILE A 230 12.16 -2.15 -8.14
CA ILE A 230 12.09 -3.04 -9.30
C ILE A 230 11.17 -2.43 -10.36
N ILE A 231 10.01 -1.88 -9.96
CA ILE A 231 9.10 -1.17 -10.87
C ILE A 231 9.82 0.02 -11.51
N GLU A 232 10.53 0.83 -10.73
CA GLU A 232 11.33 1.96 -11.25
C GLU A 232 12.39 1.49 -12.26
N LYS A 233 13.08 0.39 -11.94
CA LYS A 233 14.10 -0.18 -12.82
C LYS A 233 13.56 -0.66 -14.16
N ILE A 234 12.39 -1.29 -14.15
CA ILE A 234 11.74 -1.80 -15.36
C ILE A 234 11.16 -0.66 -16.21
N THR A 235 10.52 0.30 -15.57
CA THR A 235 9.77 1.36 -16.24
C THR A 235 10.63 2.57 -16.64
N GLY A 236 11.78 2.73 -16.00
CA GLY A 236 12.64 3.92 -16.17
C GLY A 236 12.06 5.19 -15.55
N GLN A 237 10.97 5.09 -14.77
CA GLN A 237 10.31 6.20 -14.10
C GLN A 237 10.36 6.00 -12.58
N ASP A 238 10.37 7.09 -11.80
CA ASP A 238 10.19 6.98 -10.36
C ASP A 238 8.79 6.45 -10.02
N PHE A 239 8.69 5.70 -8.95
CA PHE A 239 7.46 5.02 -8.55
C PHE A 239 6.27 5.97 -8.33
N PRO A 240 6.43 7.16 -7.69
CA PRO A 240 5.36 8.15 -7.59
C PRO A 240 4.80 8.59 -8.93
N THR A 241 5.68 8.95 -9.88
CA THR A 241 5.30 9.36 -11.24
C THR A 241 4.62 8.21 -11.99
N TYR A 242 5.18 7.01 -11.90
CA TYR A 242 4.60 5.85 -12.58
C TYR A 242 3.17 5.54 -12.10
N LEU A 243 2.91 5.54 -10.79
CA LEU A 243 1.55 5.36 -10.27
C LEU A 243 0.62 6.50 -10.67
N GLN A 244 1.11 7.73 -10.68
CA GLN A 244 0.32 8.88 -11.12
C GLN A 244 -0.17 8.71 -12.56
N GLU A 245 0.72 8.31 -13.48
CA GLU A 245 0.40 8.23 -14.90
C GLU A 245 -0.35 6.93 -15.27
N THR A 246 -0.14 5.83 -14.55
CA THR A 246 -0.72 4.52 -14.89
C THR A 246 -1.98 4.17 -14.10
N ILE A 247 -2.18 4.78 -12.94
CA ILE A 247 -3.32 4.47 -12.05
C ILE A 247 -4.13 5.72 -11.73
N PHE A 248 -3.55 6.70 -11.05
CA PHE A 248 -4.34 7.77 -10.45
C PHE A 248 -5.01 8.64 -11.52
N LYS A 249 -4.26 9.12 -12.48
CA LYS A 249 -4.77 9.95 -13.57
C LYS A 249 -5.77 9.21 -14.49
N PRO A 250 -5.46 8.00 -15.02
CA PRO A 250 -6.41 7.28 -15.87
C PRO A 250 -7.70 6.87 -15.17
N LEU A 251 -7.68 6.71 -13.84
CA LEU A 251 -8.85 6.35 -13.04
C LEU A 251 -9.57 7.56 -12.45
N ASN A 252 -9.14 8.80 -12.74
CA ASN A 252 -9.67 10.04 -12.16
C ASN A 252 -9.57 10.07 -10.62
N MET A 253 -8.50 9.49 -10.05
CA MET A 253 -8.19 9.52 -8.62
C MET A 253 -7.47 10.84 -8.28
N GLU A 254 -8.20 11.95 -8.38
CA GLU A 254 -7.64 13.32 -8.38
C GLU A 254 -6.95 13.72 -7.06
N HIS A 255 -7.32 13.06 -5.97
CA HIS A 255 -6.79 13.33 -4.63
C HIS A 255 -5.78 12.28 -4.17
N SER A 256 -5.29 11.44 -5.11
CA SER A 256 -4.34 10.37 -4.80
C SER A 256 -2.94 10.71 -5.30
N PHE A 257 -1.94 10.45 -4.48
CA PHE A 257 -0.53 10.62 -4.82
C PHE A 257 0.35 9.73 -3.93
N VAL A 258 1.59 9.52 -4.35
CA VAL A 258 2.62 8.90 -3.50
C VAL A 258 3.47 10.00 -2.89
N MET A 259 3.56 10.06 -1.57
CA MET A 259 4.43 10.98 -0.85
C MET A 259 5.90 10.65 -1.14
N SER A 260 6.67 11.66 -1.51
CA SER A 260 8.10 11.60 -1.76
C SER A 260 8.77 12.91 -1.35
N GLN A 261 10.08 13.00 -1.51
CA GLN A 261 10.81 14.25 -1.23
C GLN A 261 10.39 15.41 -2.15
N GLN A 262 9.91 15.10 -3.36
CA GLN A 262 9.51 16.09 -4.35
C GLN A 262 8.18 16.78 -4.07
N ASN A 263 7.34 16.20 -3.18
CA ASN A 263 5.99 16.71 -2.90
C ASN A 263 5.70 16.82 -1.41
N MET A 264 6.72 17.12 -0.59
CA MET A 264 6.57 17.28 0.87
C MET A 264 5.61 18.41 1.28
N ASP A 265 5.37 19.36 0.41
CA ASP A 265 4.35 20.41 0.56
C ASP A 265 2.92 19.85 0.68
N LYS A 266 2.69 18.66 0.13
CA LYS A 266 1.41 17.95 0.22
C LYS A 266 1.24 17.13 1.52
N TYR A 267 2.23 17.14 2.42
CA TYR A 267 2.15 16.38 3.66
C TYR A 267 0.97 16.81 4.53
N LEU A 268 0.12 15.85 4.88
CA LEU A 268 -0.96 16.02 5.83
C LEU A 268 -0.65 15.24 7.10
N PRO A 269 -0.63 15.89 8.26
CA PRO A 269 -0.30 15.24 9.53
C PRO A 269 -1.38 14.24 9.93
N SER A 270 -0.98 13.17 10.58
CA SER A 270 -1.87 12.33 11.38
C SER A 270 -1.67 12.62 12.86
N TYR A 271 -2.59 12.17 13.69
CA TYR A 271 -2.67 12.55 15.09
C TYR A 271 -2.70 11.34 16.02
N ASN A 272 -2.06 11.45 17.16
CA ASN A 272 -2.23 10.45 18.22
C ASN A 272 -3.63 10.53 18.87
N ALA A 273 -3.91 9.66 19.83
CA ALA A 273 -5.21 9.63 20.51
C ALA A 273 -5.54 10.94 21.24
N GLN A 274 -4.54 11.73 21.64
CA GLN A 274 -4.66 13.03 22.30
C GLN A 274 -4.68 14.21 21.32
N MET A 275 -4.81 13.98 20.01
CA MET A 275 -4.83 15.00 18.94
C MET A 275 -3.51 15.77 18.77
N VAL A 276 -2.38 15.20 19.24
CA VAL A 276 -1.05 15.74 18.97
C VAL A 276 -0.60 15.26 17.60
N PRO A 277 -0.17 16.16 16.68
CA PRO A 277 0.29 15.76 15.35
C PRO A 277 1.62 15.00 15.42
N TYR A 278 1.75 13.96 14.61
CA TYR A 278 3.04 13.35 14.35
C TYR A 278 3.88 14.24 13.43
N GLN A 279 5.15 14.32 13.74
CA GLN A 279 6.12 15.02 12.90
C GLN A 279 6.67 14.05 11.83
N VAL A 280 7.21 14.61 10.75
CA VAL A 280 7.89 13.82 9.74
C VAL A 280 9.10 13.12 10.36
N GLU A 281 9.17 11.82 10.20
CA GLU A 281 10.26 10.97 10.69
C GLU A 281 11.11 10.45 9.53
N LYS A 282 12.29 9.95 9.85
CA LYS A 282 13.30 9.52 8.87
C LYS A 282 12.84 8.45 7.87
N TYR A 283 11.81 7.67 8.19
CA TYR A 283 11.26 6.65 7.29
C TYR A 283 10.10 7.14 6.41
N ASP A 284 9.68 8.41 6.56
CA ASP A 284 8.47 8.91 5.90
C ASP A 284 8.64 9.18 4.40
N MET A 285 9.88 9.07 3.88
CA MET A 285 10.13 9.17 2.43
C MET A 285 10.36 7.80 1.76
N ILE A 286 10.21 6.70 2.50
CA ILE A 286 10.23 5.35 1.95
C ILE A 286 8.83 4.99 1.47
N TYR A 287 8.69 4.56 0.21
CA TYR A 287 7.42 4.24 -0.41
C TYR A 287 7.37 2.80 -0.98
N GLY A 288 6.19 2.42 -1.50
CA GLY A 288 5.88 1.07 -1.96
C GLY A 288 5.25 0.21 -0.88
N ASP A 289 5.79 0.22 0.32
CA ASP A 289 5.20 -0.42 1.51
C ASP A 289 4.12 0.47 2.18
N LYS A 290 4.19 1.77 1.96
CA LYS A 290 3.33 2.84 2.48
C LYS A 290 3.44 4.06 1.56
N ASN A 291 2.98 5.20 2.02
CA ASN A 291 3.11 6.53 1.41
C ASN A 291 2.17 6.85 0.25
N VAL A 292 1.22 5.99 -0.10
CA VAL A 292 0.07 6.44 -0.88
C VAL A 292 -0.85 7.24 0.03
N TYR A 293 -1.19 8.46 -0.38
CA TYR A 293 -2.28 9.26 0.14
C TYR A 293 -3.44 9.16 -0.82
N SER A 294 -4.65 9.01 -0.30
CA SER A 294 -5.86 8.89 -1.11
C SER A 294 -7.11 9.23 -0.30
N THR A 295 -8.25 9.31 -0.96
CA THR A 295 -9.57 9.46 -0.33
C THR A 295 -10.35 8.15 -0.40
N ALA A 296 -11.40 8.03 0.40
CA ALA A 296 -12.27 6.86 0.32
C ALA A 296 -12.95 6.76 -1.06
N ARG A 297 -13.28 7.89 -1.70
CA ARG A 297 -13.87 7.91 -3.05
C ARG A 297 -12.85 7.50 -4.12
N ASP A 298 -11.60 7.95 -4.03
CA ASP A 298 -10.55 7.52 -4.97
C ASP A 298 -10.23 6.04 -4.82
N LEU A 299 -10.14 5.51 -3.58
CA LEU A 299 -10.00 4.07 -3.35
C LEU A 299 -11.18 3.27 -3.91
N TYR A 300 -12.37 3.82 -3.89
CA TYR A 300 -13.52 3.20 -4.54
C TYR A 300 -13.38 3.15 -6.07
N LEU A 301 -12.82 4.19 -6.70
CA LEU A 301 -12.48 4.15 -8.14
C LEU A 301 -11.44 3.08 -8.44
N TRP A 302 -10.46 2.91 -7.57
CA TRP A 302 -9.50 1.81 -7.63
C TRP A 302 -10.16 0.44 -7.52
N ASP A 303 -11.06 0.25 -6.55
CA ASP A 303 -11.84 -0.97 -6.39
C ASP A 303 -12.66 -1.30 -7.64
N LYS A 304 -13.34 -0.30 -8.21
CA LYS A 304 -14.07 -0.46 -9.48
C LYS A 304 -13.17 -0.90 -10.62
N ALA A 305 -12.01 -0.26 -10.77
CA ALA A 305 -11.06 -0.60 -11.83
C ALA A 305 -10.57 -2.05 -11.74
N LEU A 306 -10.34 -2.55 -10.52
CA LEU A 306 -10.00 -3.95 -10.28
C LEU A 306 -11.20 -4.87 -10.58
N THR A 307 -12.40 -4.52 -10.11
CA THR A 307 -13.62 -5.33 -10.32
C THR A 307 -14.00 -5.42 -11.80
N GLU A 308 -13.86 -4.32 -12.53
CA GLU A 308 -14.19 -4.20 -13.94
C GLU A 308 -13.10 -4.76 -14.88
N GLY A 309 -11.99 -5.24 -14.35
CA GLY A 309 -10.86 -5.75 -15.13
C GLY A 309 -10.15 -4.67 -15.97
N ARG A 310 -10.28 -3.39 -15.59
CA ARG A 310 -9.68 -2.27 -16.34
C ARG A 310 -8.18 -2.16 -16.11
N PHE A 311 -7.69 -2.56 -14.94
CA PHE A 311 -6.26 -2.46 -14.61
C PHE A 311 -5.53 -3.81 -14.71
N LEU A 312 -6.16 -4.90 -14.27
CA LEU A 312 -5.65 -6.27 -14.34
C LEU A 312 -6.72 -7.19 -14.90
N GLN A 313 -6.31 -8.26 -15.58
CA GLN A 313 -7.22 -9.32 -15.98
C GLN A 313 -7.85 -9.98 -14.75
N PRO A 314 -9.14 -10.39 -14.82
CA PRO A 314 -9.79 -11.07 -13.69
C PRO A 314 -9.03 -12.31 -13.20
N THR A 315 -8.46 -13.09 -14.12
CA THR A 315 -7.65 -14.28 -13.79
C THR A 315 -6.39 -13.96 -12.99
N THR A 316 -5.73 -12.85 -13.29
CA THR A 316 -4.57 -12.37 -12.53
C THR A 316 -4.98 -11.92 -11.12
N LEU A 317 -6.12 -11.27 -11.04
CA LEU A 317 -6.65 -10.83 -9.76
C LEU A 317 -7.06 -12.02 -8.87
N GLU A 318 -7.69 -13.06 -9.46
CA GLU A 318 -7.96 -14.32 -8.76
C GLU A 318 -6.68 -14.98 -8.25
N MET A 319 -5.63 -15.06 -9.09
CA MET A 319 -4.31 -15.55 -8.67
C MET A 319 -3.73 -14.73 -7.50
N ALA A 320 -3.94 -13.41 -7.51
CA ALA A 320 -3.46 -12.54 -6.43
C ALA A 320 -4.17 -12.81 -5.09
N TYR A 321 -5.40 -13.32 -5.12
CA TYR A 321 -6.21 -13.65 -3.93
C TYR A 321 -6.02 -15.08 -3.44
N GLU A 322 -5.22 -15.90 -4.13
CA GLU A 322 -4.94 -17.24 -3.66
C GLU A 322 -4.00 -17.23 -2.46
N PRO A 323 -4.35 -17.95 -1.37
CA PRO A 323 -3.51 -18.11 -0.20
C PRO A 323 -2.14 -18.70 -0.55
N LYS A 324 -1.05 -18.00 -0.22
CA LYS A 324 0.32 -18.44 -0.51
C LYS A 324 1.00 -19.17 0.64
N SER A 325 0.31 -19.39 1.74
CA SER A 325 0.83 -20.11 2.92
C SER A 325 -0.17 -21.17 3.40
N PRO A 326 0.28 -22.19 4.14
CA PRO A 326 -0.62 -23.13 4.77
C PRO A 326 -1.63 -22.39 5.68
N THR A 327 -2.87 -22.85 5.66
CA THR A 327 -3.94 -22.25 6.45
C THR A 327 -3.63 -22.39 7.95
N ASN A 328 -3.71 -21.28 8.67
CA ASN A 328 -3.59 -21.27 10.12
C ASN A 328 -4.96 -21.46 10.81
N LYS A 329 -4.95 -21.62 12.13
CA LYS A 329 -6.18 -21.84 12.93
C LYS A 329 -7.19 -20.68 12.89
N TYR A 330 -6.79 -19.51 12.36
CA TYR A 330 -7.63 -18.32 12.26
C TYR A 330 -8.04 -18.02 10.81
N TRP A 331 -7.66 -18.87 9.85
CA TRP A 331 -7.99 -18.75 8.44
C TRP A 331 -7.38 -17.51 7.75
N HIS A 332 -6.48 -16.79 8.46
CA HIS A 332 -5.76 -15.65 7.87
C HIS A 332 -4.62 -16.12 7.00
N ASN A 333 -4.51 -15.53 5.83
CA ASN A 333 -3.48 -15.81 4.86
C ASN A 333 -3.06 -14.51 4.14
N TYR A 334 -2.15 -14.65 3.20
CA TYR A 334 -1.70 -13.57 2.34
C TYR A 334 -1.51 -14.12 0.93
N GLY A 335 -2.04 -13.39 -0.05
CA GLY A 335 -1.85 -13.66 -1.48
C GLY A 335 -0.69 -12.84 -2.05
N LEU A 336 -0.89 -12.21 -3.20
CA LEU A 336 0.06 -11.31 -3.83
C LEU A 336 -0.41 -9.86 -3.65
N GLY A 337 0.02 -9.21 -2.57
CA GLY A 337 -0.38 -7.83 -2.26
C GLY A 337 -1.62 -7.68 -1.37
N TRP A 338 -2.28 -8.77 -1.03
CA TRP A 338 -3.53 -8.76 -0.28
C TRP A 338 -3.52 -9.74 0.89
N ARG A 339 -4.16 -9.35 1.98
CA ARG A 339 -4.55 -10.27 3.05
C ARG A 339 -5.81 -11.02 2.62
N VAL A 340 -5.88 -12.29 2.97
CA VAL A 340 -7.00 -13.17 2.62
C VAL A 340 -7.51 -13.84 3.90
N LEU A 341 -8.79 -13.69 4.18
CA LEU A 341 -9.50 -14.50 5.18
C LEU A 341 -10.34 -15.55 4.43
N ALA A 342 -9.94 -16.80 4.52
CA ALA A 342 -10.52 -17.90 3.75
C ALA A 342 -11.06 -18.98 4.70
N LYS A 343 -12.24 -18.75 5.28
CA LYS A 343 -12.93 -19.74 6.12
C LYS A 343 -13.61 -20.80 5.25
N PRO A 344 -13.68 -22.06 5.71
CA PRO A 344 -14.42 -23.10 5.00
C PRO A 344 -15.89 -22.71 4.81
N ASN A 345 -16.42 -22.94 3.62
CA ASN A 345 -17.82 -22.69 3.27
C ASN A 345 -18.28 -21.23 3.43
N GLU A 346 -17.33 -20.29 3.43
CA GLU A 346 -17.59 -18.87 3.44
C GLU A 346 -16.90 -18.18 2.23
N GLU A 347 -17.44 -17.06 1.81
CA GLU A 347 -16.77 -16.22 0.83
C GLU A 347 -15.42 -15.72 1.37
N LYS A 348 -14.39 -15.74 0.52
CA LYS A 348 -13.09 -15.15 0.85
C LYS A 348 -13.25 -13.65 1.07
N LEU A 349 -12.74 -13.15 2.19
CA LEU A 349 -12.64 -11.72 2.42
C LEU A 349 -11.24 -11.27 2.01
N ILE A 350 -11.17 -10.40 1.01
CA ILE A 350 -9.92 -9.85 0.50
C ILE A 350 -9.74 -8.47 1.10
N TYR A 351 -8.63 -8.24 1.79
CA TYR A 351 -8.48 -6.97 2.50
C TYR A 351 -7.01 -6.56 2.67
N HIS A 352 -6.81 -5.30 3.00
CA HIS A 352 -5.57 -4.84 3.61
C HIS A 352 -5.88 -3.81 4.68
N ASN A 353 -5.18 -3.94 5.82
CA ASN A 353 -5.20 -2.95 6.88
C ASN A 353 -3.92 -2.12 6.82
N GLY A 354 -3.97 -0.90 7.32
CA GLY A 354 -2.82 -0.03 7.40
C GLY A 354 -2.67 0.62 8.76
N TRP A 355 -1.42 0.75 9.18
CA TRP A 355 -1.03 1.56 10.33
C TRP A 355 0.30 2.24 10.05
N TRP A 356 0.29 3.56 10.19
CA TRP A 356 1.49 4.38 10.22
C TRP A 356 1.20 5.67 10.99
N HIS A 357 1.99 5.97 12.04
CA HIS A 357 1.73 7.08 12.94
C HIS A 357 0.31 7.05 13.49
N GLY A 358 -0.47 8.12 13.29
CA GLY A 358 -1.88 8.20 13.68
C GLY A 358 -2.86 7.62 12.67
N ASN A 359 -2.39 7.22 11.47
CA ASN A 359 -3.26 6.67 10.45
C ASN A 359 -3.57 5.19 10.74
N ASN A 360 -4.85 4.87 10.77
CA ASN A 360 -5.36 3.51 10.77
C ASN A 360 -6.33 3.38 9.59
N THR A 361 -6.14 2.39 8.73
CA THR A 361 -6.90 2.24 7.49
C THR A 361 -7.35 0.81 7.26
N VAL A 362 -8.50 0.67 6.60
CA VAL A 362 -9.08 -0.61 6.19
C VAL A 362 -9.58 -0.45 4.76
N PHE A 363 -9.20 -1.40 3.93
CA PHE A 363 -9.73 -1.59 2.60
C PHE A 363 -10.11 -3.06 2.45
N THR A 364 -11.42 -3.34 2.35
CA THR A 364 -11.97 -4.70 2.31
C THR A 364 -12.83 -4.87 1.08
N ARG A 365 -12.65 -5.96 0.36
CA ARG A 365 -13.37 -6.37 -0.84
C ARG A 365 -14.07 -7.69 -0.59
N LEU A 366 -15.40 -7.71 -0.80
CA LEU A 366 -16.23 -8.91 -0.85
C LEU A 366 -16.53 -9.17 -2.33
N VAL A 367 -15.64 -9.91 -2.98
CA VAL A 367 -15.64 -10.05 -4.45
C VAL A 367 -16.93 -10.69 -4.95
N GLY A 368 -17.38 -11.80 -4.35
CA GLY A 368 -18.63 -12.48 -4.71
C GLY A 368 -19.88 -11.67 -4.40
N GLN A 369 -19.81 -10.75 -3.43
CA GLN A 369 -20.90 -9.82 -3.12
C GLN A 369 -20.81 -8.52 -3.93
N THR A 370 -19.76 -8.29 -4.67
CA THR A 370 -19.48 -7.04 -5.35
C THR A 370 -19.64 -5.85 -4.39
N ALA A 371 -19.09 -5.99 -3.17
CA ALA A 371 -19.19 -4.99 -2.12
C ALA A 371 -17.81 -4.61 -1.60
N THR A 372 -17.67 -3.34 -1.18
CA THR A 372 -16.39 -2.77 -0.75
C THR A 372 -16.59 -1.92 0.48
N ILE A 373 -15.70 -2.07 1.46
CA ILE A 373 -15.69 -1.31 2.71
C ILE A 373 -14.35 -0.61 2.82
N ILE A 374 -14.37 0.72 2.89
CA ILE A 374 -13.20 1.59 3.01
C ILE A 374 -13.35 2.43 4.26
N ILE A 375 -12.37 2.38 5.17
CA ILE A 375 -12.33 3.24 6.35
C ILE A 375 -10.91 3.80 6.48
N LEU A 376 -10.79 5.11 6.44
CA LEU A 376 -9.52 5.83 6.50
C LEU A 376 -9.53 6.76 7.71
N GLY A 377 -8.65 6.56 8.67
CA GLY A 377 -8.51 7.41 9.86
C GLY A 377 -7.20 8.18 9.86
N ASN A 378 -7.25 9.46 10.21
CA ASN A 378 -6.08 10.31 10.40
C ASN A 378 -5.76 10.58 11.88
N ARG A 379 -6.50 9.97 12.80
CA ARG A 379 -6.24 9.97 14.24
C ARG A 379 -6.18 8.54 14.75
N TYR A 380 -5.16 8.21 15.54
CA TYR A 380 -4.94 6.86 16.07
C TYR A 380 -6.18 6.28 16.73
N ASN A 381 -6.74 5.23 16.12
CA ASN A 381 -7.95 4.55 16.58
C ASN A 381 -8.00 3.10 16.07
N ARG A 382 -7.61 2.13 16.90
CA ARG A 382 -7.62 0.71 16.52
C ARG A 382 -9.03 0.13 16.31
N ALA A 383 -10.10 0.81 16.76
CA ALA A 383 -11.47 0.35 16.48
C ALA A 383 -11.78 0.32 14.97
N ILE A 384 -11.04 1.07 14.14
CA ILE A 384 -11.16 1.07 12.68
C ILE A 384 -11.03 -0.34 12.09
N TYR A 385 -10.16 -1.19 12.64
CA TYR A 385 -9.97 -2.57 12.16
C TYR A 385 -11.18 -3.48 12.33
N LYS A 386 -12.12 -3.10 13.21
CA LYS A 386 -13.43 -3.74 13.30
C LYS A 386 -14.35 -3.39 12.13
N GLY A 387 -13.97 -2.43 11.29
CA GLY A 387 -14.76 -2.06 10.11
C GLY A 387 -15.06 -3.21 9.16
N LYS A 388 -14.21 -4.25 9.13
CA LYS A 388 -14.51 -5.49 8.39
C LYS A 388 -15.79 -6.21 8.88
N GLU A 389 -16.23 -5.99 10.14
CA GLU A 389 -17.48 -6.53 10.66
C GLU A 389 -18.73 -5.99 9.92
N ILE A 390 -18.59 -4.88 9.17
CA ILE A 390 -19.64 -4.35 8.28
C ILE A 390 -19.93 -5.37 7.15
N ALA A 391 -19.00 -6.24 6.81
CA ALA A 391 -19.20 -7.31 5.83
C ALA A 391 -20.41 -8.20 6.17
N ALA A 392 -20.74 -8.35 7.46
CA ALA A 392 -21.91 -9.11 7.93
C ALA A 392 -23.24 -8.60 7.34
N VAL A 393 -23.32 -7.33 7.01
CA VAL A 393 -24.50 -6.75 6.37
C VAL A 393 -24.81 -7.39 5.01
N PHE A 394 -23.77 -7.82 4.31
CA PHE A 394 -23.88 -8.44 2.98
C PHE A 394 -23.86 -9.97 3.03
N THR A 395 -23.17 -10.56 4.00
CA THR A 395 -22.98 -12.01 4.11
C THR A 395 -23.96 -12.68 5.08
N GLY A 396 -24.62 -11.91 5.94
CA GLY A 396 -25.44 -12.43 7.04
C GLY A 396 -24.65 -13.15 8.14
N LYS A 397 -23.31 -13.14 8.08
CA LYS A 397 -22.44 -13.86 9.02
C LYS A 397 -21.53 -12.89 9.77
N GLU A 398 -21.58 -12.92 11.11
CA GLU A 398 -20.69 -12.14 11.95
C GLU A 398 -19.26 -12.74 11.93
N ASP A 399 -18.25 -11.90 11.68
CA ASP A 399 -16.86 -12.32 11.85
C ASP A 399 -16.49 -12.27 13.32
N THR A 400 -16.41 -13.44 13.94
CA THR A 400 -16.01 -13.62 15.35
C THR A 400 -14.51 -13.81 15.51
N THR A 401 -13.72 -13.81 14.42
CA THR A 401 -12.26 -13.95 14.54
C THR A 401 -11.67 -12.66 15.12
N SER A 402 -10.99 -12.82 16.27
CA SER A 402 -10.32 -11.71 16.92
C SER A 402 -9.30 -11.06 16.00
N LEU A 403 -9.20 -9.73 16.12
CA LEU A 403 -8.19 -8.90 15.43
C LEU A 403 -6.79 -9.26 15.96
N VAL A 404 -6.21 -10.37 15.50
CA VAL A 404 -4.78 -10.65 15.70
C VAL A 404 -4.06 -10.08 14.47
N GLU A 405 -3.53 -8.88 14.63
CA GLU A 405 -2.53 -8.31 13.74
C GLU A 405 -1.14 -8.43 14.37
#